data_74345adf432a3ee95f9edcd898164b33
#
_entry.id   74345adf432a3ee95f9edcd898164b33
#
_cell.length_a   1.000
_cell.length_b   1.000
_cell.length_c   1.000
_cell.angle_alpha   90.00
_cell.angle_beta   90.00
_cell.angle_gamma   90.00
#
_symmetry.space_group_name_H-M   'P 1'
#
loop_
_entity.id
_entity.type
_entity.pdbx_description
1 polymer ?
#
loop_
_entity_poly.entity_id
_entity_poly.type
_entity_poly.pdbx_seq_one_letter_code
_entity_poly.pdbx_strand_id
1 'polypeptide(L)'
;MNALIKFVMFLIAAGVLPVLSGLLPVSLLPADKRRFPLIVLGGYLSVFALFEWIGLPVLIWTASGDFSLLVRLFICADLIWIAAGILRCRKTGGIRLPEILRKRKIQDADAAFCWLIFAALLGFELVMSYTHASFDGDDAYYVAQTLQTWQTGTMYYYVPYTGFTTVLDGRHAMAMMPMWIACVAKLCGTHSTIVTHSMMPLVLIPLTDIAFYQAAVELTRGQKPERRSYQLPAMMVIITVL
;
A
#
# COMPACT_ATOMS: atom_id res chain seq x y z
N MET A 1 19.08 -6.53 -15.20
CA MET A 1 18.90 -5.29 -14.41
C MET A 1 19.49 -5.50 -13.03
N ASN A 2 20.28 -4.54 -12.52
CA ASN A 2 20.96 -4.64 -11.21
C ASN A 2 19.90 -4.71 -10.08
N ALA A 3 20.20 -5.42 -8.98
CA ALA A 3 19.30 -5.55 -7.82
C ALA A 3 18.88 -4.20 -7.23
N LEU A 4 19.80 -3.24 -7.15
CA LEU A 4 19.51 -1.88 -6.69
C LEU A 4 18.44 -1.19 -7.57
N ILE A 5 18.55 -1.30 -8.89
CA ILE A 5 17.60 -0.70 -9.83
C ILE A 5 16.21 -1.34 -9.64
N LYS A 6 16.17 -2.67 -9.49
CA LYS A 6 14.90 -3.38 -9.22
C LYS A 6 14.24 -2.90 -7.93
N PHE A 7 15.03 -2.73 -6.88
CA PHE A 7 14.54 -2.23 -5.59
C PHE A 7 14.04 -0.79 -5.69
N VAL A 8 14.77 0.10 -6.38
CA VAL A 8 14.31 1.47 -6.63
C VAL A 8 13.01 1.49 -7.44
N MET A 9 12.91 0.67 -8.48
CA MET A 9 11.66 0.54 -9.27
C MET A 9 10.49 0.02 -8.42
N PHE A 10 10.75 -0.91 -7.50
CA PHE A 10 9.76 -1.35 -6.53
C PHE A 10 9.28 -0.20 -5.64
N LEU A 11 10.20 0.57 -5.05
CA LEU A 11 9.85 1.72 -4.23
C LEU A 11 9.04 2.77 -5.01
N ILE A 12 9.33 2.95 -6.30
CA ILE A 12 8.53 3.82 -7.17
C ILE A 12 7.14 3.22 -7.38
N ALA A 13 7.04 1.96 -7.81
CA ALA A 13 5.77 1.33 -8.18
C ALA A 13 4.85 1.07 -6.99
N ALA A 14 5.39 0.59 -5.87
CA ALA A 14 4.62 0.25 -4.68
C ALA A 14 4.59 1.35 -3.61
N GLY A 15 5.47 2.34 -3.65
CA GLY A 15 5.54 3.42 -2.68
C GLY A 15 5.16 4.78 -3.26
N VAL A 16 5.96 5.31 -4.18
CA VAL A 16 5.81 6.68 -4.67
C VAL A 16 4.53 6.88 -5.47
N LEU A 17 4.23 6.00 -6.43
CA LEU A 17 3.03 6.12 -7.26
C LEU A 17 1.74 6.07 -6.42
N PRO A 18 1.54 5.10 -5.51
CA PRO A 18 0.37 5.11 -4.63
C PRO A 18 0.25 6.40 -3.80
N VAL A 19 1.34 6.90 -3.24
CA VAL A 19 1.29 8.17 -2.49
C VAL A 19 0.88 9.34 -3.38
N LEU A 20 1.39 9.42 -4.60
CA LEU A 20 0.99 10.47 -5.55
C LEU A 20 -0.49 10.35 -5.96
N SER A 21 -1.01 9.14 -6.10
CA SER A 21 -2.43 8.89 -6.40
C SER A 21 -3.36 9.43 -5.30
N GLY A 22 -2.86 9.57 -4.06
CA GLY A 22 -3.58 10.18 -2.95
C GLY A 22 -3.80 11.70 -3.06
N LEU A 23 -3.10 12.36 -3.95
CA LEU A 23 -3.24 13.81 -4.14
C LEU A 23 -4.67 14.20 -4.56
N LEU A 24 -5.29 13.42 -5.44
CA LEU A 24 -6.63 13.73 -5.92
C LEU A 24 -7.69 13.62 -4.82
N PRO A 25 -7.88 12.47 -4.14
CA PRO A 25 -8.91 12.36 -3.09
C PRO A 25 -8.67 13.33 -1.94
N VAL A 26 -7.42 13.54 -1.52
CA VAL A 26 -7.11 14.48 -0.43
C VAL A 26 -7.33 15.93 -0.83
N SER A 27 -7.14 16.27 -2.11
CA SER A 27 -7.47 17.62 -2.62
C SER A 27 -8.95 17.98 -2.53
N LEU A 28 -9.83 16.98 -2.39
CA LEU A 28 -11.27 17.18 -2.19
C LEU A 28 -11.63 17.53 -0.74
N LEU A 29 -10.73 17.24 0.21
CA LEU A 29 -10.93 17.56 1.61
C LEU A 29 -10.71 19.07 1.87
N PRO A 30 -11.30 19.61 2.96
CA PRO A 30 -10.97 20.95 3.45
C PRO A 30 -9.46 21.08 3.72
N ALA A 31 -8.92 22.29 3.52
CA ALA A 31 -7.47 22.53 3.58
C ALA A 31 -6.83 22.17 4.95
N ASP A 32 -7.58 22.33 6.04
CA ASP A 32 -7.17 21.99 7.41
C ASP A 32 -7.03 20.48 7.66
N LYS A 33 -7.69 19.67 6.82
CA LYS A 33 -7.68 18.20 6.91
C LYS A 33 -6.67 17.54 5.96
N ARG A 34 -6.00 18.28 5.08
CA ARG A 34 -5.03 17.75 4.10
C ARG A 34 -3.71 17.41 4.79
N ARG A 35 -3.60 16.20 5.35
CA ARG A 35 -2.44 15.71 6.09
C ARG A 35 -1.76 14.59 5.31
N PHE A 36 -0.45 14.45 5.49
CA PHE A 36 0.36 13.43 4.82
C PHE A 36 -0.15 11.99 5.02
N PRO A 37 -0.52 11.54 6.24
CA PRO A 37 -1.07 10.19 6.41
C PRO A 37 -2.32 9.94 5.57
N LEU A 38 -3.19 10.94 5.42
CA LEU A 38 -4.38 10.82 4.58
C LEU A 38 -4.04 10.76 3.08
N ILE A 39 -2.92 11.39 2.66
CA ILE A 39 -2.43 11.27 1.27
C ILE A 39 -1.98 9.84 1.03
N VAL A 40 -1.22 9.25 1.94
CA VAL A 40 -0.76 7.86 1.83
C VAL A 40 -1.96 6.92 1.78
N LEU A 41 -2.86 6.97 2.76
CA LEU A 41 -4.03 6.10 2.83
C LEU A 41 -4.97 6.29 1.63
N GLY A 42 -5.28 7.54 1.30
CA GLY A 42 -6.12 7.88 0.14
C GLY A 42 -5.50 7.42 -1.18
N GLY A 43 -4.17 7.40 -1.24
CA GLY A 43 -3.42 6.93 -2.40
C GLY A 43 -3.55 5.42 -2.61
N TYR A 44 -3.28 4.63 -1.58
CA TYR A 44 -3.45 3.17 -1.69
C TYR A 44 -4.91 2.77 -1.94
N LEU A 45 -5.87 3.43 -1.28
CA LEU A 45 -7.29 3.21 -1.57
C LEU A 45 -7.63 3.55 -3.03
N SER A 46 -7.07 4.63 -3.58
CA SER A 46 -7.27 5.00 -4.99
C SER A 46 -6.67 3.98 -5.94
N VAL A 47 -5.43 3.54 -5.66
CA VAL A 47 -4.74 2.52 -6.46
C VAL A 47 -5.52 1.21 -6.47
N PHE A 48 -5.94 0.72 -5.30
CA PHE A 48 -6.72 -0.51 -5.20
C PHE A 48 -8.08 -0.39 -5.90
N ALA A 49 -8.78 0.72 -5.69
CA ALA A 49 -10.06 0.97 -6.35
C ALA A 49 -9.93 1.06 -7.89
N LEU A 50 -8.92 1.79 -8.40
CA LEU A 50 -8.66 1.89 -9.83
C LEU A 50 -8.27 0.53 -10.42
N PHE A 51 -7.42 -0.22 -9.72
CA PHE A 51 -6.98 -1.54 -10.17
C PHE A 51 -8.14 -2.52 -10.26
N GLU A 52 -9.02 -2.53 -9.25
CA GLU A 52 -10.24 -3.34 -9.22
C GLU A 52 -11.23 -2.92 -10.32
N TRP A 53 -11.49 -1.63 -10.46
CA TRP A 53 -12.41 -1.08 -11.46
C TRP A 53 -12.01 -1.39 -12.90
N ILE A 54 -10.70 -1.44 -13.18
CA ILE A 54 -10.17 -1.80 -14.49
C ILE A 54 -10.02 -3.31 -14.60
N GLY A 55 -9.60 -3.96 -13.53
CA GLY A 55 -9.30 -5.39 -13.49
C GLY A 55 -10.53 -6.26 -13.71
N LEU A 56 -11.64 -5.95 -13.05
CA LEU A 56 -12.90 -6.70 -13.20
C LEU A 56 -13.41 -6.74 -14.64
N PRO A 57 -13.56 -5.61 -15.36
CA PRO A 57 -13.94 -5.64 -16.75
C PRO A 57 -12.96 -6.43 -17.64
N VAL A 58 -11.66 -6.23 -17.45
CA VAL A 58 -10.64 -6.98 -18.23
C VAL A 58 -10.75 -8.48 -17.95
N LEU A 59 -10.94 -8.87 -16.69
CA LEU A 59 -11.08 -10.28 -16.31
C LEU A 59 -12.33 -10.93 -16.91
N ILE A 60 -13.46 -10.22 -16.96
CA ILE A 60 -14.74 -10.75 -17.44
C ILE A 60 -14.83 -10.74 -18.96
N TRP A 61 -14.32 -9.69 -19.61
CA TRP A 61 -14.53 -9.48 -21.04
C TRP A 61 -13.42 -10.02 -21.93
N THR A 62 -12.26 -10.37 -21.36
CA THR A 62 -11.20 -11.04 -22.11
C THR A 62 -11.25 -12.55 -21.87
N ALA A 63 -10.99 -13.35 -22.93
CA ALA A 63 -11.14 -14.80 -22.88
C ALA A 63 -10.27 -15.51 -21.82
N SER A 64 -9.20 -14.87 -21.37
CA SER A 64 -8.24 -15.43 -20.40
C SER A 64 -7.81 -14.44 -19.32
N GLY A 65 -8.57 -13.34 -19.13
CA GLY A 65 -8.16 -12.30 -18.21
C GLY A 65 -6.78 -11.72 -18.59
N ASP A 66 -6.69 -10.95 -19.69
CA ASP A 66 -5.40 -10.42 -20.20
C ASP A 66 -4.73 -9.48 -19.19
N PHE A 67 -3.79 -10.03 -18.46
CA PHE A 67 -3.04 -9.29 -17.44
C PHE A 67 -2.18 -8.16 -18.04
N SER A 68 -1.66 -8.34 -19.25
CA SER A 68 -0.85 -7.31 -19.90
C SER A 68 -1.68 -6.10 -20.32
N LEU A 69 -2.93 -6.34 -20.73
CA LEU A 69 -3.90 -5.28 -20.98
C LEU A 69 -4.25 -4.54 -19.69
N LEU A 70 -4.55 -5.28 -18.61
CA LEU A 70 -4.82 -4.68 -17.31
C LEU A 70 -3.68 -3.76 -16.85
N VAL A 71 -2.44 -4.22 -16.89
CA VAL A 71 -1.26 -3.43 -16.46
C VAL A 71 -1.16 -2.13 -17.27
N ARG A 72 -1.33 -2.19 -18.58
CA ARG A 72 -1.27 -0.99 -19.44
C ARG A 72 -2.39 0.00 -19.14
N LEU A 73 -3.62 -0.48 -19.03
CA LEU A 73 -4.78 0.38 -18.73
C LEU A 73 -4.66 1.00 -17.35
N PHE A 74 -4.24 0.20 -16.35
CA PHE A 74 -4.05 0.69 -14.98
C PHE A 74 -3.00 1.79 -14.92
N ILE A 75 -1.82 1.59 -15.53
CA ILE A 75 -0.76 2.62 -15.52
C ILE A 75 -1.25 3.92 -16.17
N CYS A 76 -1.91 3.82 -17.33
CA CYS A 76 -2.46 5.00 -18.00
C CYS A 76 -3.49 5.72 -17.11
N ALA A 77 -4.41 4.98 -16.50
CA ALA A 77 -5.44 5.55 -15.63
C ALA A 77 -4.84 6.19 -14.37
N ASP A 78 -3.87 5.53 -13.72
CA ASP A 78 -3.21 6.04 -12.52
C ASP A 78 -2.41 7.31 -12.82
N LEU A 79 -1.69 7.37 -13.93
CA LEU A 79 -0.97 8.59 -14.35
C LEU A 79 -1.94 9.75 -14.62
N ILE A 80 -3.09 9.50 -15.25
CA ILE A 80 -4.14 10.50 -15.46
C ILE A 80 -4.69 10.96 -14.09
N TRP A 81 -4.94 10.03 -13.18
CA TRP A 81 -5.41 10.30 -11.83
C TRP A 81 -4.44 11.18 -11.05
N ILE A 82 -3.15 10.84 -11.07
CA ILE A 82 -2.08 11.62 -10.45
C ILE A 82 -2.01 13.03 -11.06
N ALA A 83 -2.04 13.14 -12.39
CA ALA A 83 -2.02 14.44 -13.08
C ALA A 83 -3.21 15.32 -12.67
N ALA A 84 -4.41 14.75 -12.60
CA ALA A 84 -5.60 15.44 -12.11
C ALA A 84 -5.43 15.92 -10.66
N GLY A 85 -4.84 15.08 -9.79
CA GLY A 85 -4.51 15.41 -8.40
C GLY A 85 -3.55 16.58 -8.29
N ILE A 86 -2.46 16.56 -9.06
CA ILE A 86 -1.46 17.63 -9.09
C ILE A 86 -2.10 18.95 -9.55
N LEU A 87 -2.86 18.92 -10.66
CA LEU A 87 -3.53 20.12 -11.19
C LEU A 87 -4.52 20.70 -10.19
N ARG A 88 -5.29 19.82 -9.52
CA ARG A 88 -6.25 20.27 -8.51
C ARG A 88 -5.55 20.85 -7.28
N CYS A 89 -4.49 20.19 -6.78
CA CYS A 89 -3.71 20.69 -5.66
C CYS A 89 -3.12 22.07 -5.93
N ARG A 90 -2.61 22.31 -7.15
CA ARG A 90 -2.12 23.64 -7.56
C ARG A 90 -3.22 24.73 -7.50
N LYS A 91 -4.45 24.38 -7.87
CA LYS A 91 -5.59 25.32 -7.84
C LYS A 91 -6.14 25.57 -6.43
N THR A 92 -6.05 24.61 -5.53
CA THR A 92 -6.69 24.65 -4.20
C THR A 92 -5.74 25.03 -3.06
N GLY A 93 -4.59 25.63 -3.35
CA GLY A 93 -3.65 26.14 -2.32
C GLY A 93 -2.67 25.12 -1.78
N GLY A 94 -2.47 24.01 -2.48
CA GLY A 94 -1.43 23.04 -2.17
C GLY A 94 -1.74 22.12 -0.97
N ILE A 95 -0.77 21.26 -0.70
CA ILE A 95 -0.76 20.38 0.47
C ILE A 95 0.16 21.01 1.49
N ARG A 96 -0.28 21.14 2.73
CA ARG A 96 0.61 21.49 3.81
C ARG A 96 1.52 20.29 4.05
N LEU A 97 2.80 20.42 3.66
CA LEU A 97 3.83 19.46 4.05
C LEU A 97 3.75 19.22 5.55
N PRO A 98 3.91 17.96 6.01
CA PRO A 98 3.63 17.61 7.37
C PRO A 98 4.47 18.47 8.32
N GLU A 99 3.83 18.96 9.38
CA GLU A 99 4.51 19.54 10.55
C GLU A 99 5.52 18.56 11.20
N ILE A 100 5.61 17.33 10.71
CA ILE A 100 6.63 16.34 11.09
C ILE A 100 8.04 16.89 10.82
N LEU A 101 8.23 17.70 9.76
CA LEU A 101 9.50 18.39 9.49
C LEU A 101 9.64 19.70 10.28
N ARG A 102 8.57 20.22 10.86
CA ARG A 102 8.63 21.33 11.79
C ARG A 102 9.06 20.74 13.12
N LYS A 103 10.27 21.06 13.56
CA LYS A 103 10.90 20.64 14.82
C LYS A 103 9.87 20.71 15.98
N ARG A 104 9.05 19.67 16.12
CA ARG A 104 8.27 19.47 17.33
C ARG A 104 9.30 19.06 18.37
N LYS A 105 9.66 19.97 19.26
CA LYS A 105 10.35 19.60 20.49
C LYS A 105 9.48 18.53 21.15
N ILE A 106 9.97 17.29 21.18
CA ILE A 106 9.40 16.27 22.05
C ILE A 106 9.75 16.78 23.45
N GLN A 107 8.79 17.45 24.07
CA GLN A 107 8.99 18.09 25.38
C GLN A 107 8.83 17.10 26.53
N ASP A 108 8.36 15.91 26.22
CA ASP A 108 8.03 14.86 27.18
C ASP A 108 8.94 13.65 26.94
N ALA A 109 9.77 13.30 27.93
CA ALA A 109 10.69 12.17 27.86
C ALA A 109 9.95 10.84 27.73
N ASP A 110 8.77 10.71 28.35
CA ASP A 110 7.95 9.49 28.28
C ASP A 110 7.37 9.30 26.88
N ALA A 111 6.94 10.39 26.23
CA ALA A 111 6.48 10.34 24.84
C ALA A 111 7.63 9.95 23.88
N ALA A 112 8.83 10.49 24.11
CA ALA A 112 10.03 10.12 23.35
C ALA A 112 10.36 8.63 23.50
N PHE A 113 10.28 8.14 24.73
CA PHE A 113 10.52 6.73 25.03
C PHE A 113 9.50 5.79 24.35
N CYS A 114 8.20 6.14 24.39
CA CYS A 114 7.18 5.38 23.68
C CYS A 114 7.40 5.36 22.16
N TRP A 115 7.80 6.49 21.54
CA TRP A 115 8.16 6.51 20.12
C TRP A 115 9.39 5.68 19.79
N LEU A 116 10.37 5.62 20.70
CA LEU A 116 11.54 4.75 20.54
C LEU A 116 11.16 3.27 20.57
N ILE A 117 10.29 2.88 21.52
CA ILE A 117 9.75 1.51 21.61
C ILE A 117 8.99 1.16 20.33
N PHE A 118 8.08 2.04 19.87
CA PHE A 118 7.34 1.81 18.63
C PHE A 118 8.28 1.63 17.44
N ALA A 119 9.28 2.49 17.30
CA ALA A 119 10.25 2.37 16.21
C ALA A 119 11.08 1.07 16.29
N ALA A 120 11.41 0.61 17.49
CA ALA A 120 12.12 -0.66 17.69
C ALA A 120 11.22 -1.87 17.33
N LEU A 121 9.95 -1.85 17.74
CA LEU A 121 8.97 -2.89 17.40
C LEU A 121 8.73 -2.95 15.89
N LEU A 122 8.48 -1.81 15.25
CA LEU A 122 8.32 -1.73 13.80
C LEU A 122 9.56 -2.24 13.07
N GLY A 123 10.76 -1.85 13.51
CA GLY A 123 12.01 -2.34 12.94
C GLY A 123 12.17 -3.85 13.10
N PHE A 124 11.81 -4.40 14.26
CA PHE A 124 11.80 -5.83 14.52
C PHE A 124 10.80 -6.56 13.60
N GLU A 125 9.57 -6.06 13.48
CA GLU A 125 8.54 -6.62 12.62
C GLU A 125 8.97 -6.65 11.15
N LEU A 126 9.54 -5.55 10.64
CA LEU A 126 10.07 -5.48 9.27
C LEU A 126 11.21 -6.50 9.04
N VAL A 127 12.13 -6.64 9.99
CA VAL A 127 13.20 -7.62 9.89
C VAL A 127 12.65 -9.05 9.92
N MET A 128 11.73 -9.34 10.82
CA MET A 128 11.09 -10.66 10.92
C MET A 128 10.32 -11.01 9.66
N SER A 129 9.53 -10.08 9.13
CA SER A 129 8.77 -10.30 7.89
C SER A 129 9.68 -10.49 6.68
N TYR A 130 10.84 -9.85 6.65
CA TYR A 130 11.82 -10.02 5.57
C TYR A 130 12.56 -11.35 5.66
N THR A 131 12.91 -11.81 6.88
CA THR A 131 13.79 -12.96 7.10
C THR A 131 13.05 -14.26 7.38
N HIS A 132 11.83 -14.20 7.90
CA HIS A 132 11.04 -15.35 8.35
C HIS A 132 9.69 -15.36 7.63
N ALA A 133 9.70 -15.77 6.36
CA ALA A 133 8.47 -15.99 5.63
C ALA A 133 7.65 -17.10 6.29
N SER A 134 6.44 -16.79 6.71
CA SER A 134 5.46 -17.77 7.15
C SER A 134 4.85 -18.44 5.93
N PHE A 135 4.74 -19.76 5.95
CA PHE A 135 4.06 -20.55 4.92
C PHE A 135 2.82 -21.20 5.53
N ASP A 136 1.80 -20.40 5.66
CA ASP A 136 0.50 -20.97 5.90
C ASP A 136 -0.20 -21.28 4.55
N GLY A 137 -1.24 -22.12 4.56
CA GLY A 137 -1.87 -22.61 3.33
C GLY A 137 -2.51 -21.51 2.48
N ASP A 138 -3.09 -20.50 3.11
CA ASP A 138 -3.72 -19.37 2.41
C ASP A 138 -2.68 -18.44 1.79
N ASP A 139 -1.61 -18.15 2.48
CA ASP A 139 -0.47 -17.37 1.95
C ASP A 139 0.13 -18.06 0.73
N ALA A 140 0.36 -19.37 0.80
CA ALA A 140 0.89 -20.13 -0.31
C ALA A 140 -0.01 -20.06 -1.56
N TYR A 141 -1.33 -20.08 -1.38
CA TYR A 141 -2.26 -19.94 -2.50
C TYR A 141 -2.15 -18.59 -3.19
N TYR A 142 -2.16 -17.49 -2.45
CA TYR A 142 -2.07 -16.15 -3.03
C TYR A 142 -0.72 -15.87 -3.67
N VAL A 143 0.36 -16.40 -3.10
CA VAL A 143 1.71 -16.33 -3.71
C VAL A 143 1.75 -17.12 -5.01
N ALA A 144 1.22 -18.34 -5.04
CA ALA A 144 1.14 -19.16 -6.24
C ALA A 144 0.27 -18.50 -7.33
N GLN A 145 -0.85 -17.87 -6.94
CA GLN A 145 -1.72 -17.13 -7.85
C GLN A 145 -1.00 -15.91 -8.45
N THR A 146 -0.27 -15.15 -7.63
CA THR A 146 0.56 -14.01 -8.08
C THR A 146 1.64 -14.47 -9.06
N LEU A 147 2.33 -15.58 -8.74
CA LEU A 147 3.37 -16.16 -9.58
C LEU A 147 2.82 -16.61 -10.92
N GLN A 148 1.71 -17.32 -10.90
CA GLN A 148 1.06 -17.83 -12.11
C GLN A 148 0.66 -16.68 -13.04
N THR A 149 0.00 -15.65 -12.50
CA THR A 149 -0.39 -14.48 -13.29
C THR A 149 0.82 -13.75 -13.87
N TRP A 150 1.89 -13.63 -13.10
CA TRP A 150 3.13 -13.01 -13.54
C TRP A 150 3.81 -13.81 -14.67
N GLN A 151 3.78 -15.14 -14.60
CA GLN A 151 4.39 -16.04 -15.58
C GLN A 151 3.54 -16.19 -16.85
N THR A 152 2.23 -16.42 -16.69
CA THR A 152 1.36 -16.77 -17.82
C THR A 152 0.77 -15.54 -18.52
N GLY A 153 0.69 -14.41 -17.82
CA GLY A 153 0.01 -13.22 -18.31
C GLY A 153 -1.52 -13.33 -18.32
N THR A 154 -2.08 -14.32 -17.61
CA THR A 154 -3.52 -14.56 -17.45
C THR A 154 -3.95 -14.40 -16.01
N MET A 155 -5.19 -13.96 -15.77
CA MET A 155 -5.72 -13.76 -14.42
C MET A 155 -6.79 -14.83 -14.13
N TYR A 156 -6.63 -15.56 -13.00
CA TYR A 156 -7.61 -16.54 -12.50
C TYR A 156 -8.11 -17.58 -13.54
N TYR A 157 -7.30 -17.85 -14.53
CA TYR A 157 -7.62 -18.81 -15.58
C TYR A 157 -7.15 -20.22 -15.24
N TYR A 158 -6.13 -20.36 -14.42
CA TYR A 158 -5.58 -21.62 -13.97
C TYR A 158 -5.65 -21.74 -12.45
N VAL A 159 -5.84 -22.96 -11.97
CA VAL A 159 -5.65 -23.30 -10.56
C VAL A 159 -4.17 -23.28 -10.24
N PRO A 160 -3.69 -22.47 -9.28
CA PRO A 160 -2.26 -22.23 -9.06
C PRO A 160 -1.45 -23.49 -8.77
N TYR A 161 -2.04 -24.47 -8.06
CA TYR A 161 -1.34 -25.67 -7.65
C TYR A 161 -1.34 -26.79 -8.69
N THR A 162 -2.34 -26.84 -9.54
CA THR A 162 -2.51 -27.95 -10.48
C THR A 162 -2.25 -27.55 -11.93
N GLY A 163 -2.31 -26.27 -12.24
CA GLY A 163 -2.19 -25.74 -13.61
C GLY A 163 -3.39 -26.06 -14.50
N PHE A 164 -4.44 -26.69 -13.98
CA PHE A 164 -5.67 -26.94 -14.74
C PHE A 164 -6.45 -25.65 -14.93
N THR A 165 -7.11 -25.53 -16.07
CA THR A 165 -8.05 -24.44 -16.34
C THR A 165 -9.22 -24.48 -15.37
N THR A 166 -9.63 -23.33 -14.91
CA THR A 166 -10.76 -23.16 -13.98
C THR A 166 -11.75 -22.15 -14.51
N VAL A 167 -12.95 -22.16 -13.97
CA VAL A 167 -13.93 -21.11 -14.20
C VAL A 167 -13.76 -20.05 -13.12
N LEU A 168 -13.94 -18.80 -13.51
CA LEU A 168 -13.91 -17.67 -12.59
C LEU A 168 -15.08 -17.78 -11.61
N ASP A 169 -14.79 -17.78 -10.32
CA ASP A 169 -15.81 -17.61 -9.28
C ASP A 169 -15.84 -16.16 -8.77
N GLY A 170 -16.96 -15.76 -8.20
CA GLY A 170 -17.17 -14.39 -7.71
C GLY A 170 -16.20 -13.99 -6.58
N ARG A 171 -15.75 -14.94 -5.77
CA ARG A 171 -14.81 -14.71 -4.67
C ARG A 171 -13.43 -14.29 -5.21
N HIS A 172 -12.91 -15.04 -6.19
CA HIS A 172 -11.60 -14.76 -6.77
C HIS A 172 -11.66 -13.54 -7.69
N ALA A 173 -12.78 -13.30 -8.36
CA ALA A 173 -12.95 -12.12 -9.21
C ALA A 173 -12.72 -10.80 -8.47
N MET A 174 -13.13 -10.76 -7.19
CA MET A 174 -12.99 -9.57 -6.34
C MET A 174 -11.67 -9.51 -5.55
N ALA A 175 -10.81 -10.51 -5.67
CA ALA A 175 -9.54 -10.58 -4.93
C ALA A 175 -8.37 -10.09 -5.81
N MET A 176 -8.39 -8.82 -6.22
CA MET A 176 -7.38 -8.26 -7.15
C MET A 176 -6.01 -7.95 -6.52
N MET A 177 -5.86 -8.11 -5.20
CA MET A 177 -4.58 -7.85 -4.51
C MET A 177 -3.40 -8.67 -5.07
N PRO A 178 -3.51 -10.01 -5.28
CA PRO A 178 -2.46 -10.79 -5.91
C PRO A 178 -2.10 -10.30 -7.32
N MET A 179 -3.08 -9.84 -8.09
CA MET A 179 -2.87 -9.28 -9.42
C MET A 179 -2.12 -7.94 -9.36
N TRP A 180 -2.44 -7.10 -8.38
CA TRP A 180 -1.71 -5.85 -8.17
C TRP A 180 -0.24 -6.13 -7.79
N ILE A 181 0.02 -7.10 -6.92
CA ILE A 181 1.39 -7.52 -6.57
C ILE A 181 2.13 -8.04 -7.81
N ALA A 182 1.47 -8.84 -8.65
CA ALA A 182 2.03 -9.29 -9.93
C ALA A 182 2.35 -8.11 -10.87
N CYS A 183 1.49 -7.08 -10.88
CA CYS A 183 1.72 -5.84 -11.63
C CYS A 183 2.98 -5.12 -11.13
N VAL A 184 3.13 -4.93 -9.82
CA VAL A 184 4.32 -4.34 -9.21
C VAL A 184 5.56 -5.16 -9.56
N ALA A 185 5.50 -6.49 -9.46
CA ALA A 185 6.59 -7.39 -9.82
C ALA A 185 7.01 -7.23 -11.29
N LYS A 186 6.04 -7.09 -12.19
CA LYS A 186 6.29 -6.85 -13.62
C LYS A 186 6.95 -5.50 -13.87
N LEU A 187 6.50 -4.46 -13.18
CA LEU A 187 7.04 -3.09 -13.30
C LEU A 187 8.49 -2.98 -12.78
N CYS A 188 8.80 -3.63 -11.66
CA CYS A 188 10.16 -3.60 -11.12
C CYS A 188 11.10 -4.67 -11.71
N GLY A 189 10.59 -5.56 -12.57
CA GLY A 189 11.37 -6.63 -13.20
C GLY A 189 11.93 -7.64 -12.19
N THR A 190 11.22 -7.85 -11.07
CA THR A 190 11.61 -8.77 -9.99
C THR A 190 10.64 -9.96 -9.99
N HIS A 191 11.14 -11.13 -9.59
CA HIS A 191 10.32 -12.33 -9.47
C HIS A 191 9.18 -12.10 -8.47
N SER A 192 7.96 -12.47 -8.83
CA SER A 192 6.77 -12.13 -8.05
C SER A 192 6.79 -12.67 -6.62
N THR A 193 7.35 -13.86 -6.41
CA THR A 193 7.52 -14.44 -5.06
C THR A 193 8.39 -13.56 -4.16
N ILE A 194 9.48 -13.00 -4.68
CA ILE A 194 10.34 -12.08 -3.92
C ILE A 194 9.57 -10.80 -3.57
N VAL A 195 8.80 -10.29 -4.54
CA VAL A 195 7.97 -9.11 -4.30
C VAL A 195 6.93 -9.40 -3.22
N THR A 196 6.23 -10.52 -3.31
CA THR A 196 5.17 -10.87 -2.36
C THR A 196 5.71 -11.06 -0.94
N HIS A 197 6.72 -11.93 -0.76
CA HIS A 197 7.18 -12.30 0.57
C HIS A 197 8.15 -11.31 1.20
N SER A 198 9.10 -10.75 0.40
CA SER A 198 10.18 -9.97 0.99
C SER A 198 9.99 -8.47 0.84
N MET A 199 9.37 -8.03 -0.26
CA MET A 199 9.31 -6.60 -0.57
C MET A 199 7.99 -5.96 -0.14
N MET A 200 6.84 -6.64 -0.32
CA MET A 200 5.53 -6.10 0.05
C MET A 200 5.37 -5.81 1.54
N PRO A 201 5.86 -6.63 2.46
CA PRO A 201 5.82 -6.31 3.89
C PRO A 201 6.45 -4.96 4.22
N LEU A 202 7.54 -4.57 3.52
CA LEU A 202 8.19 -3.27 3.71
C LEU A 202 7.28 -2.08 3.39
N VAL A 203 6.20 -2.31 2.67
CA VAL A 203 5.20 -1.30 2.30
C VAL A 203 3.93 -1.45 3.11
N LEU A 204 3.42 -2.68 3.24
CA LEU A 204 2.11 -2.94 3.86
C LEU A 204 2.14 -2.75 5.38
N ILE A 205 3.22 -3.15 6.06
CA ILE A 205 3.36 -2.95 7.50
C ILE A 205 3.35 -1.45 7.86
N PRO A 206 4.22 -0.59 7.29
CA PRO A 206 4.12 0.84 7.55
C PRO A 206 2.79 1.47 7.13
N LEU A 207 2.14 0.94 6.08
CA LEU A 207 0.81 1.41 5.67
C LEU A 207 -0.25 1.13 6.75
N THR A 208 -0.21 -0.07 7.33
CA THR A 208 -1.08 -0.45 8.46
C THR A 208 -0.83 0.46 9.66
N ASP A 209 0.43 0.70 10.02
CA ASP A 209 0.78 1.63 11.10
C ASP A 209 0.30 3.06 10.84
N ILE A 210 0.40 3.53 9.59
CA ILE A 210 -0.15 4.85 9.22
C ILE A 210 -1.67 4.89 9.39
N ALA A 211 -2.37 3.80 9.09
CA ALA A 211 -3.82 3.72 9.30
C ALA A 211 -4.16 3.76 10.79
N PHE A 212 -3.47 2.97 11.61
CA PHE A 212 -3.63 3.00 13.08
C PHE A 212 -3.26 4.35 13.69
N TYR A 213 -2.16 4.95 13.22
CA TYR A 213 -1.78 6.30 13.65
C TYR A 213 -2.89 7.31 13.37
N GLN A 214 -3.48 7.27 12.18
CA GLN A 214 -4.56 8.19 11.82
C GLN A 214 -5.82 7.94 12.68
N ALA A 215 -6.16 6.68 12.96
CA ALA A 215 -7.24 6.33 13.87
C ALA A 215 -6.97 6.85 15.29
N ALA A 216 -5.76 6.65 15.82
CA ALA A 216 -5.35 7.15 17.13
C ALA A 216 -5.38 8.69 17.20
N VAL A 217 -5.00 9.38 16.12
CA VAL A 217 -5.11 10.84 16.01
C VAL A 217 -6.55 11.31 16.13
N GLU A 218 -7.49 10.63 15.49
CA GLU A 218 -8.91 11.00 15.56
C GLU A 218 -9.53 10.64 16.93
N LEU A 219 -9.17 9.50 17.52
CA LEU A 219 -9.62 9.09 18.86
C LEU A 219 -9.13 10.05 19.96
N THR A 220 -7.94 10.61 19.81
CA THR A 220 -7.38 11.60 20.76
C THR A 220 -7.75 13.04 20.41
N ARG A 221 -8.58 13.25 19.41
CA ARG A 221 -9.05 14.58 18.99
C ARG A 221 -9.93 15.18 20.09
N GLY A 222 -9.64 16.41 20.47
CA GLY A 222 -10.36 17.10 21.56
C GLY A 222 -9.74 16.92 22.94
N GLN A 223 -8.73 16.08 23.09
CA GLN A 223 -7.96 16.02 24.34
C GLN A 223 -6.96 17.17 24.46
N LYS A 224 -6.59 17.51 25.70
CA LYS A 224 -5.56 18.52 25.99
C LYS A 224 -4.25 18.12 25.27
N PRO A 225 -3.49 19.08 24.70
CA PRO A 225 -2.25 18.80 23.98
C PRO A 225 -1.23 17.98 24.79
N GLU A 226 -1.13 18.22 26.07
CA GLU A 226 -0.24 17.52 27.00
C GLU A 226 -0.58 16.02 27.11
N ARG A 227 -1.86 15.67 27.26
CA ARG A 227 -2.33 14.28 27.27
C ARG A 227 -2.14 13.61 25.93
N ARG A 228 -2.42 14.32 24.85
CA ARG A 228 -2.30 13.80 23.49
C ARG A 228 -0.85 13.48 23.12
N SER A 229 0.13 14.25 23.59
CA SER A 229 1.55 14.02 23.30
C SER A 229 2.03 12.66 23.82
N TYR A 230 1.51 12.21 24.95
CA TYR A 230 1.83 10.92 25.55
C TYR A 230 0.93 9.78 25.03
N GLN A 231 -0.39 10.01 24.98
CA GLN A 231 -1.34 8.93 24.64
C GLN A 231 -1.18 8.42 23.22
N LEU A 232 -0.85 9.29 22.26
CA LEU A 232 -0.69 8.88 20.87
C LEU A 232 0.44 7.84 20.68
N PRO A 233 1.68 8.10 21.14
CA PRO A 233 2.73 7.09 21.02
C PRO A 233 2.47 5.85 21.87
N ALA A 234 1.85 5.97 23.04
CA ALA A 234 1.48 4.83 23.86
C ALA A 234 0.46 3.92 23.16
N MET A 235 -0.53 4.51 22.48
CA MET A 235 -1.48 3.75 21.64
C MET A 235 -0.79 3.03 20.49
N MET A 236 0.19 3.67 19.83
CA MET A 236 0.96 3.02 18.76
C MET A 236 1.74 1.81 19.27
N VAL A 237 2.39 1.91 20.43
CA VAL A 237 3.08 0.76 21.07
C VAL A 237 2.10 -0.38 21.35
N ILE A 238 0.93 -0.08 21.94
CA ILE A 238 -0.07 -1.10 22.26
C ILE A 238 -0.56 -1.81 21.00
N ILE A 239 -0.85 -1.06 19.94
CA ILE A 239 -1.37 -1.61 18.69
C ILE A 239 -0.34 -2.52 18.02
N THR A 240 0.95 -2.17 18.05
CA THR A 240 2.02 -2.97 17.44
C THR A 240 2.30 -4.27 18.23
N VAL A 241 1.94 -4.33 19.52
CA VAL A 241 2.13 -5.53 20.36
C VAL A 241 0.96 -6.51 20.27
N LEU A 242 -0.24 -6.04 19.91
CA LEU A 242 -1.45 -6.86 19.76
C LEU A 242 -1.53 -7.55 18.41
#